data_3448d0d777fb50856b62fa5594ebd52d
#
_entry.id   3448d0d777fb50856b62fa5594ebd52d
#
_cell.length_a   1.000
_cell.length_b   1.000
_cell.length_c   1.000
_cell.angle_alpha   90.00
_cell.angle_beta   90.00
_cell.angle_gamma   90.00
#
_symmetry.space_group_name_H-M   'P 1'
#
loop_
_entity.id
_entity.type
_entity.pdbx_description
1 polymer ?
#
loop_
_entity_poly.entity_id
_entity_poly.type
_entity_poly.pdbx_seq_one_letter_code
_entity_poly.pdbx_strand_id
1 'polypeptide(L)'
;MKSRLYPILLLLICTITAQAQEYHVETPGTLQEVIGSGAEELTRIRVTGTLNDRDIAFLHRLCWPSKPKPKGMKYENYLKIAMEKEDTLDTCLRHLDMEDARMVNDALPDYAFSGSYIKDYKLPKTLKKIGKNAFDYNVLLKELIIPESVEEIGRSLLLFSMEVEKVRLPDNLEVMNDMLFAECKELKEVNIPSKVREIYGGIFYGCLKAPASIAVLPETVEILDGDLYCAVPSIESVVVPPKVRIMRSAFYGVPNLKKVTIQTDKLTEIGEYAFYNCDNLEDINIPDGVTRIGNSAFYCNLSLRKINIPSSVTYIAENAFACTHLDSIDIPAGVTFIGRGAFWKCDRLKKVYSRPVIPPVTNAWSPPHLPFESDATETCTLFIPKGSAKAYCASEVFSGFKNIVELEDWQWPTSISTPTMPTDAYKVYGKAGTLHIETIGGAHDPEFVNVYNINGQVVWKGQVSKRMEVPLPQGVYVVKIGKRNYKVSLT
;
A
#
# COMPACT_ATOMS: atom_id res chain seq x y z
N MET A 1 -57.19 -6.82 -62.05
CA MET A 1 -55.88 -6.51 -61.39
C MET A 1 -56.19 -5.52 -60.31
N LYS A 2 -56.23 -5.95 -59.04
CA LYS A 2 -56.44 -5.08 -57.87
C LYS A 2 -55.15 -4.92 -57.15
N SER A 3 -54.55 -3.77 -57.19
CA SER A 3 -53.35 -3.34 -56.40
C SER A 3 -53.76 -3.10 -54.94
N ARG A 4 -53.18 -3.90 -54.03
CA ARG A 4 -53.31 -3.65 -52.60
C ARG A 4 -52.19 -2.69 -52.17
N LEU A 5 -52.53 -1.48 -51.81
CA LEU A 5 -51.69 -0.58 -51.04
C LEU A 5 -51.65 -1.05 -49.58
N TYR A 6 -50.46 -1.38 -49.06
CA TYR A 6 -50.22 -1.53 -47.62
C TYR A 6 -49.87 -0.19 -47.03
N PRO A 7 -50.50 0.30 -45.98
CA PRO A 7 -50.03 1.48 -45.29
C PRO A 7 -48.77 1.12 -44.45
N ILE A 8 -47.70 1.77 -44.77
CA ILE A 8 -46.47 1.75 -43.92
C ILE A 8 -46.84 2.53 -42.66
N LEU A 9 -47.09 1.84 -41.58
CA LEU A 9 -47.20 2.40 -40.23
C LEU A 9 -45.77 2.82 -39.79
N LEU A 10 -45.44 4.07 -39.93
CA LEU A 10 -44.24 4.65 -39.34
C LEU A 10 -44.44 4.68 -37.83
N LEU A 11 -43.86 3.67 -37.15
CA LEU A 11 -43.69 3.72 -35.70
C LEU A 11 -42.65 4.81 -35.41
N LEU A 12 -43.12 6.01 -35.12
CA LEU A 12 -42.30 7.01 -34.43
C LEU A 12 -42.06 6.46 -33.04
N ILE A 13 -40.90 5.80 -32.84
CA ILE A 13 -40.36 5.57 -31.52
C ILE A 13 -39.89 6.95 -31.01
N CYS A 14 -40.81 7.68 -30.39
CA CYS A 14 -40.46 8.77 -29.51
C CYS A 14 -39.65 8.15 -28.35
N THR A 15 -38.33 8.19 -28.44
CA THR A 15 -37.47 8.11 -27.25
C THR A 15 -37.76 9.36 -26.44
N ILE A 16 -38.78 9.31 -25.61
CA ILE A 16 -38.98 10.28 -24.55
C ILE A 16 -37.78 10.06 -23.61
N THR A 17 -36.71 10.80 -23.79
CA THR A 17 -35.73 11.00 -22.72
C THR A 17 -36.55 11.68 -21.62
N ALA A 18 -36.92 10.90 -20.58
CA ALA A 18 -37.65 11.44 -19.45
C ALA A 18 -36.77 12.61 -18.87
N GLN A 19 -37.25 13.82 -19.12
CA GLN A 19 -36.57 15.03 -18.62
C GLN A 19 -36.68 14.98 -17.09
N ALA A 20 -35.58 15.21 -16.38
CA ALA A 20 -35.58 15.24 -14.92
C ALA A 20 -36.58 16.28 -14.43
N GLN A 21 -37.45 15.92 -13.50
CA GLN A 21 -38.30 16.91 -12.82
C GLN A 21 -37.42 17.73 -11.90
N GLU A 22 -37.57 19.07 -11.98
CA GLU A 22 -36.80 20.01 -11.17
C GLU A 22 -37.61 20.52 -9.99
N TYR A 23 -37.00 20.50 -8.80
CA TYR A 23 -37.58 20.98 -7.56
C TYR A 23 -36.65 21.98 -6.88
N HIS A 24 -37.18 23.13 -6.51
CA HIS A 24 -36.42 24.17 -5.83
C HIS A 24 -36.82 24.25 -4.35
N VAL A 25 -35.82 24.17 -3.46
CA VAL A 25 -36.02 24.23 -2.01
C VAL A 25 -35.57 25.60 -1.48
N GLU A 26 -36.55 26.46 -1.22
CA GLU A 26 -36.29 27.79 -0.61
C GLU A 26 -35.96 27.68 0.88
N THR A 27 -36.75 26.87 1.61
CA THR A 27 -36.60 26.63 3.05
C THR A 27 -36.01 25.25 3.30
N PRO A 28 -34.81 25.12 3.88
CA PRO A 28 -34.20 23.82 4.15
C PRO A 28 -35.11 22.94 5.02
N GLY A 29 -35.24 21.65 4.64
CA GLY A 29 -36.08 20.66 5.32
C GLY A 29 -37.49 20.52 4.77
N THR A 30 -37.84 21.22 3.68
CA THR A 30 -39.19 21.19 3.08
C THR A 30 -39.28 20.45 1.75
N LEU A 31 -38.23 19.77 1.30
CA LEU A 31 -38.23 19.08 0.00
C LEU A 31 -39.40 18.09 -0.14
N GLN A 32 -39.77 17.36 0.91
CA GLN A 32 -40.91 16.44 0.90
C GLN A 32 -42.23 17.18 0.61
N GLU A 33 -42.40 18.38 1.12
CA GLU A 33 -43.56 19.23 0.92
C GLU A 33 -43.59 19.81 -0.49
N VAL A 34 -42.39 20.20 -1.00
CA VAL A 34 -42.21 20.73 -2.38
C VAL A 34 -42.52 19.67 -3.43
N ILE A 35 -42.09 18.42 -3.25
CA ILE A 35 -42.40 17.33 -4.18
C ILE A 35 -43.86 16.89 -4.06
N GLY A 36 -44.40 16.83 -2.84
CA GLY A 36 -45.80 16.45 -2.60
C GLY A 36 -46.13 14.98 -2.84
N SER A 37 -47.38 14.69 -3.27
CA SER A 37 -47.84 13.34 -3.60
C SER A 37 -47.27 12.87 -4.93
N GLY A 38 -46.84 11.60 -5.03
CA GLY A 38 -46.22 11.03 -6.23
C GLY A 38 -44.71 10.94 -6.19
N ALA A 39 -44.10 11.33 -5.06
CA ALA A 39 -42.66 11.21 -4.85
C ALA A 39 -42.10 9.79 -5.10
N GLU A 40 -42.89 8.76 -4.80
CA GLU A 40 -42.53 7.34 -4.97
C GLU A 40 -42.50 6.87 -6.41
N GLU A 41 -43.04 7.67 -7.36
CA GLU A 41 -43.03 7.37 -8.80
C GLU A 41 -41.81 8.01 -9.51
N LEU A 42 -41.06 8.81 -8.80
CA LEU A 42 -39.93 9.53 -9.37
C LEU A 42 -38.73 8.61 -9.61
N THR A 43 -38.25 8.56 -10.83
CA THR A 43 -37.04 7.80 -11.20
C THR A 43 -35.83 8.74 -11.45
N ARG A 44 -36.09 10.02 -11.78
CA ARG A 44 -35.05 11.03 -12.06
C ARG A 44 -35.52 12.40 -11.56
N ILE A 45 -34.71 13.03 -10.74
CA ILE A 45 -34.99 14.41 -10.25
C ILE A 45 -33.74 15.28 -10.29
N ARG A 46 -34.00 16.58 -10.42
CA ARG A 46 -33.02 17.63 -10.15
C ARG A 46 -33.52 18.45 -8.95
N VAL A 47 -32.64 18.67 -8.00
CA VAL A 47 -32.94 19.47 -6.81
C VAL A 47 -32.00 20.64 -6.75
N THR A 48 -32.57 21.85 -6.56
CA THR A 48 -31.85 23.10 -6.42
C THR A 48 -32.24 23.80 -5.10
N GLY A 49 -31.59 24.92 -4.76
CA GLY A 49 -31.82 25.64 -3.51
C GLY A 49 -30.98 25.10 -2.35
N THR A 50 -31.46 25.26 -1.12
CA THR A 50 -30.69 24.89 0.08
C THR A 50 -31.30 23.67 0.77
N LEU A 51 -30.47 22.66 1.01
CA LEU A 51 -30.86 21.38 1.59
C LEU A 51 -30.24 21.19 2.98
N ASN A 52 -30.96 20.48 3.85
CA ASN A 52 -30.44 20.01 5.14
C ASN A 52 -30.55 18.49 5.27
N ASP A 53 -30.18 17.95 6.43
CA ASP A 53 -30.18 16.50 6.72
C ASP A 53 -31.58 15.86 6.56
N ARG A 54 -32.66 16.62 6.82
CA ARG A 54 -34.05 16.13 6.65
C ARG A 54 -34.36 15.91 5.18
N ASP A 55 -33.91 16.81 4.30
CA ASP A 55 -34.07 16.69 2.86
C ASP A 55 -33.28 15.51 2.30
N ILE A 56 -32.03 15.34 2.78
CA ILE A 56 -31.19 14.18 2.41
C ILE A 56 -31.81 12.87 2.88
N ALA A 57 -32.34 12.81 4.09
CA ALA A 57 -33.04 11.62 4.61
C ALA A 57 -34.31 11.30 3.82
N PHE A 58 -35.00 12.32 3.31
CA PHE A 58 -36.14 12.12 2.42
C PHE A 58 -35.70 11.57 1.05
N LEU A 59 -34.68 12.16 0.42
CA LEU A 59 -34.10 11.66 -0.83
C LEU A 59 -33.61 10.22 -0.68
N HIS A 60 -32.93 9.90 0.40
CA HIS A 60 -32.47 8.53 0.71
C HIS A 60 -33.62 7.52 0.73
N ARG A 61 -34.76 7.88 1.33
CA ARG A 61 -35.96 7.00 1.29
C ARG A 61 -36.46 6.73 -0.11
N LEU A 62 -36.42 7.73 -0.99
CA LEU A 62 -36.83 7.57 -2.40
C LEU A 62 -35.90 6.67 -3.22
N CYS A 63 -34.65 6.51 -2.76
CA CYS A 63 -33.65 5.66 -3.42
C CYS A 63 -33.83 4.16 -3.15
N TRP A 64 -34.78 3.77 -2.28
CA TRP A 64 -35.05 2.38 -1.93
C TRP A 64 -36.26 1.86 -2.68
N PRO A 65 -36.25 0.58 -3.16
CA PRO A 65 -37.42 -0.03 -3.75
C PRO A 65 -38.59 -0.07 -2.74
N SER A 66 -39.78 0.27 -3.19
CA SER A 66 -40.97 0.28 -2.34
C SER A 66 -41.35 -1.12 -1.83
N LYS A 67 -40.92 -2.22 -2.52
CA LYS A 67 -41.12 -3.58 -2.08
C LYS A 67 -39.91 -4.15 -1.36
N PRO A 68 -40.10 -4.67 -0.14
CA PRO A 68 -38.99 -5.27 0.61
C PRO A 68 -38.50 -6.56 -0.08
N LYS A 69 -37.22 -6.86 0.12
CA LYS A 69 -36.62 -8.13 -0.32
C LYS A 69 -37.48 -9.33 0.08
N PRO A 70 -37.79 -10.28 -0.82
CA PRO A 70 -38.56 -11.48 -0.51
C PRO A 70 -37.98 -12.23 0.69
N LYS A 71 -38.84 -12.63 1.62
CA LYS A 71 -38.44 -13.34 2.84
C LYS A 71 -37.72 -14.65 2.47
N GLY A 72 -36.52 -14.85 3.01
CA GLY A 72 -35.72 -16.04 2.75
C GLY A 72 -34.74 -15.94 1.55
N MET A 73 -34.82 -14.90 0.73
CA MET A 73 -33.86 -14.69 -0.35
C MET A 73 -32.53 -14.14 0.21
N LYS A 74 -31.41 -14.71 -0.22
CA LYS A 74 -30.09 -14.14 0.11
C LYS A 74 -29.95 -12.77 -0.55
N TYR A 75 -29.28 -11.81 0.13
CA TYR A 75 -29.11 -10.45 -0.37
C TYR A 75 -28.43 -10.41 -1.74
N GLU A 76 -27.39 -11.22 -1.95
CA GLU A 76 -26.69 -11.38 -3.23
C GLU A 76 -27.62 -11.78 -4.39
N ASN A 77 -28.55 -12.70 -4.15
CA ASN A 77 -29.53 -13.12 -5.17
C ASN A 77 -30.56 -12.03 -5.45
N TYR A 78 -30.96 -11.28 -4.42
CA TYR A 78 -31.86 -10.14 -4.59
C TYR A 78 -31.20 -9.04 -5.42
N LEU A 79 -29.90 -8.71 -5.13
CA LEU A 79 -29.10 -7.77 -5.92
C LEU A 79 -29.00 -8.22 -7.39
N LYS A 80 -28.68 -9.49 -7.61
CA LYS A 80 -28.60 -10.05 -8.96
C LYS A 80 -29.92 -9.90 -9.76
N ILE A 81 -31.03 -10.15 -9.12
CA ILE A 81 -32.35 -9.95 -9.73
C ILE A 81 -32.61 -8.45 -9.98
N ALA A 82 -32.21 -7.59 -9.03
CA ALA A 82 -32.32 -6.16 -9.17
C ALA A 82 -31.50 -5.61 -10.34
N MET A 83 -30.37 -6.22 -10.62
CA MET A 83 -29.47 -5.86 -11.74
C MET A 83 -29.94 -6.42 -13.07
N GLU A 84 -30.47 -7.67 -13.08
CA GLU A 84 -30.91 -8.37 -14.30
C GLU A 84 -32.29 -7.91 -14.80
N LYS A 85 -33.13 -7.39 -13.93
CA LYS A 85 -34.53 -7.03 -14.22
C LYS A 85 -34.82 -5.57 -13.93
N GLU A 86 -34.08 -4.68 -14.57
CA GLU A 86 -34.23 -3.23 -14.40
C GLU A 86 -35.66 -2.71 -14.53
N ASP A 87 -36.43 -3.33 -15.42
CA ASP A 87 -37.81 -2.90 -15.73
C ASP A 87 -38.89 -3.49 -14.79
N THR A 88 -38.54 -4.41 -13.90
CA THR A 88 -39.51 -5.10 -13.03
C THR A 88 -39.41 -4.78 -11.55
N LEU A 89 -38.34 -4.03 -11.15
CA LEU A 89 -38.24 -3.48 -9.81
C LEU A 89 -39.09 -2.22 -9.72
N ASP A 90 -39.86 -2.15 -8.65
CA ASP A 90 -40.70 -0.98 -8.34
C ASP A 90 -39.96 0.35 -8.55
N THR A 91 -40.73 1.35 -8.91
CA THR A 91 -40.26 2.72 -9.07
C THR A 91 -39.54 3.18 -7.84
N CYS A 92 -38.24 3.51 -8.00
CA CYS A 92 -37.45 4.22 -7.02
C CYS A 92 -36.51 5.18 -7.74
N LEU A 93 -36.02 6.16 -7.03
CA LEU A 93 -35.12 7.16 -7.58
C LEU A 93 -33.81 6.51 -8.05
N ARG A 94 -33.47 6.71 -9.35
CA ARG A 94 -32.28 6.16 -10.00
C ARG A 94 -31.24 7.21 -10.38
N HIS A 95 -31.68 8.45 -10.56
CA HIS A 95 -30.84 9.54 -11.01
C HIS A 95 -31.09 10.78 -10.15
N LEU A 96 -30.06 11.24 -9.46
CA LEU A 96 -30.15 12.37 -8.54
C LEU A 96 -29.16 13.47 -8.94
N ASP A 97 -29.71 14.59 -9.42
CA ASP A 97 -28.92 15.79 -9.74
C ASP A 97 -29.14 16.85 -8.64
N MET A 98 -28.08 17.12 -7.88
CA MET A 98 -28.01 18.19 -6.85
C MET A 98 -26.88 19.16 -7.15
N GLU A 99 -26.39 19.21 -8.41
CA GLU A 99 -25.18 19.96 -8.79
C GLU A 99 -25.25 21.44 -8.38
N ASP A 100 -26.43 22.05 -8.52
CA ASP A 100 -26.67 23.46 -8.22
C ASP A 100 -27.41 23.67 -6.87
N ALA A 101 -27.56 22.62 -6.07
CA ALA A 101 -28.01 22.72 -4.68
C ALA A 101 -26.87 23.13 -3.75
N ARG A 102 -27.22 23.58 -2.54
CA ARG A 102 -26.27 23.86 -1.45
C ARG A 102 -26.68 23.07 -0.21
N MET A 103 -25.74 22.57 0.54
CA MET A 103 -25.99 22.01 1.86
C MET A 103 -25.88 23.11 2.92
N VAL A 104 -26.75 23.09 3.93
CA VAL A 104 -26.75 24.10 5.03
C VAL A 104 -25.36 24.26 5.65
N ASN A 105 -24.60 23.18 5.83
CA ASN A 105 -23.26 23.20 6.42
C ASN A 105 -22.18 22.84 5.41
N ASP A 106 -22.43 22.96 4.10
CA ASP A 106 -21.57 22.49 3.01
C ASP A 106 -21.13 21.03 3.18
N ALA A 107 -21.94 20.20 3.86
CA ALA A 107 -21.63 18.82 4.22
C ALA A 107 -22.77 17.84 3.90
N LEU A 108 -22.46 16.68 3.33
CA LEU A 108 -23.36 15.52 3.33
C LEU A 108 -23.25 14.78 4.67
N PRO A 109 -24.37 14.40 5.28
CA PRO A 109 -24.36 13.66 6.54
C PRO A 109 -23.76 12.26 6.41
N ASP A 110 -23.48 11.64 7.56
CA ASP A 110 -23.16 10.22 7.64
C ASP A 110 -24.30 9.38 7.05
N TYR A 111 -23.95 8.34 6.30
CA TYR A 111 -24.92 7.43 5.67
C TYR A 111 -25.92 8.10 4.70
N ALA A 112 -25.59 9.25 4.13
CA ALA A 112 -26.46 10.06 3.30
C ALA A 112 -27.26 9.25 2.24
N PHE A 113 -26.60 8.33 1.55
CA PHE A 113 -27.15 7.47 0.50
C PHE A 113 -26.68 6.02 0.64
N SER A 114 -26.50 5.55 1.88
CA SER A 114 -26.08 4.18 2.18
C SER A 114 -27.10 3.16 1.66
N GLY A 115 -26.62 2.12 0.94
CA GLY A 115 -27.47 1.05 0.41
C GLY A 115 -28.44 1.47 -0.69
N SER A 116 -28.24 2.60 -1.32
CA SER A 116 -29.17 3.15 -2.32
C SER A 116 -29.08 2.43 -3.67
N TYR A 117 -30.12 2.60 -4.49
CA TYR A 117 -30.24 2.05 -5.85
C TYR A 117 -30.04 3.12 -6.93
N ILE A 118 -29.31 4.19 -6.60
CA ILE A 118 -28.97 5.26 -7.55
C ILE A 118 -27.93 4.76 -8.55
N LYS A 119 -28.12 5.11 -9.82
CA LYS A 119 -27.16 4.84 -10.91
C LYS A 119 -26.15 5.96 -11.10
N ASP A 120 -26.57 7.19 -10.92
CA ASP A 120 -25.71 8.35 -11.01
C ASP A 120 -26.10 9.47 -10.04
N TYR A 121 -25.09 10.12 -9.51
CA TYR A 121 -25.20 11.30 -8.67
C TYR A 121 -24.50 12.47 -9.35
N LYS A 122 -25.12 13.65 -9.27
CA LYS A 122 -24.40 14.92 -9.39
C LYS A 122 -24.44 15.63 -8.06
N LEU A 123 -23.28 15.73 -7.42
CA LEU A 123 -23.15 16.29 -6.08
C LEU A 123 -23.04 17.82 -6.13
N PRO A 124 -23.45 18.52 -5.04
CA PRO A 124 -23.35 19.97 -4.97
C PRO A 124 -21.92 20.47 -5.17
N LYS A 125 -21.73 21.41 -6.08
CA LYS A 125 -20.42 22.04 -6.42
C LYS A 125 -19.77 22.78 -5.23
N THR A 126 -20.53 23.13 -4.22
CA THR A 126 -20.06 23.86 -3.04
C THR A 126 -19.75 22.94 -1.86
N LEU A 127 -19.93 21.63 -2.04
CA LEU A 127 -19.75 20.64 -0.97
C LEU A 127 -18.32 20.65 -0.46
N LYS A 128 -18.13 20.75 0.88
CA LYS A 128 -16.83 20.74 1.55
C LYS A 128 -16.53 19.43 2.24
N LYS A 129 -17.57 18.75 2.70
CA LYS A 129 -17.43 17.52 3.49
C LYS A 129 -18.43 16.45 3.07
N ILE A 130 -17.96 15.20 3.05
CA ILE A 130 -18.78 14.01 2.89
C ILE A 130 -18.66 13.14 4.15
N GLY A 131 -19.78 12.79 4.75
CA GLY A 131 -19.83 11.98 5.96
C GLY A 131 -19.35 10.52 5.72
N LYS A 132 -19.17 9.79 6.81
CA LYS A 132 -18.81 8.36 6.73
C LYS A 132 -19.94 7.53 6.11
N ASN A 133 -19.58 6.46 5.40
CA ASN A 133 -20.53 5.53 4.78
C ASN A 133 -21.55 6.23 3.85
N ALA A 134 -21.22 7.38 3.28
CA ALA A 134 -22.21 8.21 2.58
C ALA A 134 -22.78 7.53 1.33
N PHE A 135 -22.02 6.64 0.69
CA PHE A 135 -22.41 5.91 -0.52
C PHE A 135 -22.05 4.41 -0.42
N ASP A 136 -21.91 3.85 0.77
CA ASP A 136 -21.64 2.43 0.92
C ASP A 136 -22.82 1.58 0.43
N TYR A 137 -22.55 0.32 0.06
CA TYR A 137 -23.55 -0.61 -0.46
C TYR A 137 -24.40 -0.07 -1.63
N ASN A 138 -23.87 0.86 -2.43
CA ASN A 138 -24.52 1.35 -3.63
C ASN A 138 -24.42 0.29 -4.74
N VAL A 139 -25.54 -0.38 -5.05
CA VAL A 139 -25.55 -1.61 -5.85
C VAL A 139 -25.65 -1.40 -7.37
N LEU A 140 -26.02 -0.20 -7.83
CA LEU A 140 -26.16 0.12 -9.24
C LEU A 140 -25.22 1.23 -9.72
N LEU A 141 -24.51 1.86 -8.80
CA LEU A 141 -23.61 2.96 -9.09
C LEU A 141 -22.40 2.46 -9.88
N LYS A 142 -22.15 3.09 -11.04
CA LYS A 142 -20.99 2.76 -11.89
C LYS A 142 -19.86 3.80 -11.78
N GLU A 143 -20.22 5.05 -11.57
CA GLU A 143 -19.27 6.15 -11.49
C GLU A 143 -19.65 7.12 -10.36
N LEU A 144 -18.66 7.59 -9.60
CA LEU A 144 -18.82 8.66 -8.63
C LEU A 144 -17.74 9.72 -8.84
N ILE A 145 -18.18 10.94 -9.15
CA ILE A 145 -17.30 12.11 -9.26
C ILE A 145 -17.51 12.98 -8.03
N ILE A 146 -16.48 13.12 -7.22
CA ILE A 146 -16.48 14.00 -6.05
C ILE A 146 -16.07 15.41 -6.51
N PRO A 147 -16.85 16.46 -6.17
CA PRO A 147 -16.51 17.84 -6.54
C PRO A 147 -15.14 18.28 -6.01
N GLU A 148 -14.43 19.11 -6.80
CA GLU A 148 -13.10 19.64 -6.43
C GLU A 148 -13.14 20.57 -5.19
N SER A 149 -14.32 20.99 -4.77
CA SER A 149 -14.54 21.77 -3.54
C SER A 149 -14.46 20.95 -2.26
N VAL A 150 -14.54 19.60 -2.35
CA VAL A 150 -14.52 18.71 -1.15
C VAL A 150 -13.11 18.64 -0.60
N GLU A 151 -13.02 18.87 0.72
CA GLU A 151 -11.78 18.90 1.49
C GLU A 151 -11.68 17.73 2.49
N GLU A 152 -12.84 17.12 2.86
CA GLU A 152 -12.89 16.02 3.81
C GLU A 152 -13.86 14.94 3.33
N ILE A 153 -13.42 13.68 3.37
CA ILE A 153 -14.25 12.49 3.09
C ILE A 153 -14.14 11.54 4.28
N GLY A 154 -15.26 11.16 4.85
CA GLY A 154 -15.34 10.20 5.95
C GLY A 154 -14.96 8.77 5.49
N ARG A 155 -14.69 7.89 6.45
CA ARG A 155 -14.37 6.48 6.16
C ARG A 155 -15.47 5.75 5.40
N SER A 156 -15.11 4.66 4.73
CA SER A 156 -16.06 3.72 4.08
C SER A 156 -16.96 4.37 3.04
N LEU A 157 -16.42 5.33 2.27
CA LEU A 157 -17.20 6.10 1.28
C LEU A 157 -18.08 5.22 0.40
N LEU A 158 -17.50 4.19 -0.23
CA LEU A 158 -18.12 3.27 -1.19
C LEU A 158 -17.97 1.79 -0.77
N LEU A 159 -17.81 1.54 0.52
CA LEU A 159 -17.64 0.17 1.03
C LEU A 159 -18.71 -0.76 0.47
N PHE A 160 -18.33 -1.92 -0.10
CA PHE A 160 -19.22 -2.90 -0.76
C PHE A 160 -20.05 -2.37 -1.93
N SER A 161 -19.68 -1.27 -2.56
CA SER A 161 -20.27 -0.80 -3.81
C SER A 161 -19.64 -1.53 -4.99
N MET A 162 -19.99 -2.83 -5.14
CA MET A 162 -19.28 -3.81 -5.96
C MET A 162 -19.26 -3.49 -7.45
N GLU A 163 -20.24 -2.71 -7.93
CA GLU A 163 -20.43 -2.39 -9.34
C GLU A 163 -19.74 -1.10 -9.77
N VAL A 164 -19.15 -0.36 -8.83
CA VAL A 164 -18.45 0.89 -9.13
C VAL A 164 -17.20 0.59 -9.97
N GLU A 165 -17.14 1.20 -11.16
CA GLU A 165 -16.06 1.04 -12.11
C GLU A 165 -15.09 2.24 -12.09
N LYS A 166 -15.61 3.44 -11.74
CA LYS A 166 -14.84 4.68 -11.78
C LYS A 166 -15.14 5.61 -10.61
N VAL A 167 -14.08 6.14 -10.02
CA VAL A 167 -14.17 7.18 -8.98
C VAL A 167 -13.17 8.28 -9.29
N ARG A 168 -13.61 9.53 -9.17
CA ARG A 168 -12.73 10.69 -9.19
C ARG A 168 -12.76 11.41 -7.85
N LEU A 169 -11.61 11.49 -7.20
CA LEU A 169 -11.37 12.25 -5.97
C LEU A 169 -10.84 13.65 -6.29
N PRO A 170 -11.15 14.67 -5.46
CA PRO A 170 -10.61 16.01 -5.60
C PRO A 170 -9.12 16.05 -5.27
N ASP A 171 -8.34 16.84 -6.01
CA ASP A 171 -6.90 16.95 -5.81
C ASP A 171 -6.49 17.66 -4.50
N ASN A 172 -7.42 18.32 -3.84
CA ASN A 172 -7.19 19.04 -2.59
C ASN A 172 -7.24 18.16 -1.34
N LEU A 173 -7.63 16.90 -1.48
CA LEU A 173 -7.76 15.98 -0.36
C LEU A 173 -6.39 15.67 0.27
N GLU A 174 -6.23 15.93 1.56
CA GLU A 174 -4.98 15.67 2.29
C GLU A 174 -4.99 14.31 3.02
N VAL A 175 -6.17 13.77 3.32
CA VAL A 175 -6.34 12.51 4.05
C VAL A 175 -7.24 11.56 3.28
N MET A 176 -6.76 10.34 3.05
CA MET A 176 -7.58 9.21 2.60
C MET A 176 -7.89 8.31 3.81
N ASN A 177 -9.14 8.36 4.26
CA ASN A 177 -9.62 7.62 5.43
C ASN A 177 -9.85 6.12 5.14
N ASP A 178 -10.07 5.35 6.20
CA ASP A 178 -10.22 3.90 6.14
C ASP A 178 -11.31 3.44 5.17
N MET A 179 -11.05 2.35 4.44
CA MET A 179 -12.03 1.58 3.65
C MET A 179 -12.79 2.39 2.61
N LEU A 180 -12.21 3.46 2.04
CA LEU A 180 -12.91 4.33 1.09
C LEU A 180 -13.57 3.53 -0.05
N PHE A 181 -12.88 2.53 -0.59
CA PHE A 181 -13.31 1.73 -1.73
C PHE A 181 -13.29 0.21 -1.46
N ALA A 182 -13.22 -0.18 -0.17
CA ALA A 182 -13.13 -1.60 0.16
C ALA A 182 -14.27 -2.41 -0.48
N GLU A 183 -13.91 -3.57 -1.09
CA GLU A 183 -14.83 -4.45 -1.82
C GLU A 183 -15.50 -3.84 -3.07
N CYS A 184 -14.94 -2.73 -3.63
CA CYS A 184 -15.34 -2.25 -4.96
C CYS A 184 -14.68 -3.12 -6.04
N LYS A 185 -15.22 -4.30 -6.29
CA LYS A 185 -14.60 -5.36 -7.10
C LYS A 185 -14.38 -4.98 -8.57
N GLU A 186 -15.24 -4.12 -9.11
CA GLU A 186 -15.23 -3.69 -10.50
C GLU A 186 -14.43 -2.38 -10.72
N LEU A 187 -13.83 -1.79 -9.68
CA LEU A 187 -13.11 -0.51 -9.76
C LEU A 187 -11.92 -0.60 -10.72
N LYS A 188 -11.95 0.17 -11.82
CA LYS A 188 -10.94 0.20 -12.90
C LYS A 188 -10.24 1.54 -13.02
N GLU A 189 -10.90 2.62 -12.60
CA GLU A 189 -10.39 3.99 -12.70
C GLU A 189 -10.55 4.71 -11.36
N VAL A 190 -9.45 5.13 -10.78
CA VAL A 190 -9.41 5.96 -9.58
C VAL A 190 -8.09 6.73 -9.53
N ASN A 191 -8.14 7.98 -9.09
CA ASN A 191 -6.94 8.78 -8.86
C ASN A 191 -6.56 8.80 -7.38
N ILE A 192 -5.26 8.87 -7.11
CA ILE A 192 -4.74 9.23 -5.79
C ILE A 192 -4.50 10.75 -5.82
N PRO A 193 -5.16 11.54 -4.94
CA PRO A 193 -5.00 13.00 -4.93
C PRO A 193 -3.56 13.44 -4.68
N SER A 194 -3.08 14.42 -5.43
CA SER A 194 -1.67 14.83 -5.42
C SER A 194 -1.20 15.47 -4.11
N LYS A 195 -2.13 15.96 -3.28
CA LYS A 195 -1.85 16.59 -1.99
C LYS A 195 -1.98 15.66 -0.78
N VAL A 196 -2.31 14.39 -1.00
CA VAL A 196 -2.48 13.43 0.09
C VAL A 196 -1.19 13.29 0.90
N ARG A 197 -1.34 13.39 2.22
CA ARG A 197 -0.29 13.23 3.23
C ARG A 197 -0.48 12.00 4.09
N GLU A 198 -1.73 11.61 4.32
CA GLU A 198 -2.07 10.51 5.22
C GLU A 198 -3.01 9.53 4.51
N ILE A 199 -2.64 8.27 4.53
CA ILE A 199 -3.41 7.17 3.95
C ILE A 199 -3.64 6.12 5.03
N TYR A 200 -4.91 5.87 5.35
CA TYR A 200 -5.33 4.92 6.37
C TYR A 200 -5.92 3.63 5.77
N GLY A 201 -6.16 2.63 6.61
CA GLY A 201 -6.31 1.25 6.23
C GLY A 201 -7.44 0.85 5.31
N GLY A 202 -7.21 -0.25 4.57
CA GLY A 202 -8.24 -0.94 3.79
C GLY A 202 -8.79 -0.17 2.59
N ILE A 203 -8.10 0.90 2.13
CA ILE A 203 -8.66 1.77 1.09
C ILE A 203 -9.09 0.99 -0.14
N PHE A 204 -8.23 0.09 -0.65
CA PHE A 204 -8.50 -0.74 -1.82
C PHE A 204 -8.67 -2.22 -1.47
N TYR A 205 -8.98 -2.55 -0.21
CA TYR A 205 -9.18 -3.92 0.21
C TYR A 205 -10.20 -4.63 -0.70
N GLY A 206 -9.79 -5.75 -1.31
CA GLY A 206 -10.68 -6.54 -2.17
C GLY A 206 -11.08 -5.90 -3.51
N CYS A 207 -10.42 -4.82 -3.95
CA CYS A 207 -10.63 -4.20 -5.27
C CYS A 207 -9.94 -5.03 -6.36
N LEU A 208 -10.58 -6.10 -6.82
CA LEU A 208 -9.97 -7.11 -7.68
C LEU A 208 -9.55 -6.60 -9.06
N LYS A 209 -10.19 -5.54 -9.58
CA LYS A 209 -9.90 -4.94 -10.88
C LYS A 209 -9.19 -3.58 -10.79
N ALA A 210 -8.78 -3.16 -9.58
CA ALA A 210 -8.09 -1.90 -9.41
C ALA A 210 -6.80 -1.84 -10.24
N PRO A 211 -6.49 -0.70 -10.89
CA PRO A 211 -5.34 -0.59 -11.77
C PRO A 211 -4.03 -0.51 -10.98
N ALA A 212 -2.92 -0.96 -11.59
CA ALA A 212 -1.61 -0.86 -10.96
C ALA A 212 -1.16 0.59 -10.66
N SER A 213 -1.77 1.57 -11.32
CA SER A 213 -1.46 2.99 -11.10
C SER A 213 -1.76 3.49 -9.68
N ILE A 214 -2.62 2.80 -8.91
CA ILE A 214 -2.88 3.14 -7.50
C ILE A 214 -1.64 2.91 -6.61
N ALA A 215 -0.66 2.16 -7.07
CA ALA A 215 0.62 1.96 -6.36
C ALA A 215 1.59 3.14 -6.53
N VAL A 216 1.26 4.12 -7.38
CA VAL A 216 2.04 5.35 -7.55
C VAL A 216 1.57 6.37 -6.51
N LEU A 217 2.26 6.37 -5.37
CA LEU A 217 1.93 7.25 -4.25
C LEU A 217 2.56 8.63 -4.43
N PRO A 218 1.83 9.73 -4.11
CA PRO A 218 2.38 11.08 -4.14
C PRO A 218 3.58 11.26 -3.19
N GLU A 219 4.54 12.11 -3.58
CA GLU A 219 5.71 12.45 -2.73
C GLU A 219 5.35 13.20 -1.43
N THR A 220 4.11 13.67 -1.33
CA THR A 220 3.56 14.35 -0.15
C THR A 220 3.23 13.41 0.99
N VAL A 221 3.10 12.10 0.73
CA VAL A 221 2.67 11.10 1.72
C VAL A 221 3.67 10.95 2.85
N GLU A 222 3.16 11.05 4.09
CA GLU A 222 3.91 10.95 5.34
C GLU A 222 3.51 9.74 6.18
N ILE A 223 2.25 9.30 6.07
CA ILE A 223 1.69 8.19 6.83
C ILE A 223 1.06 7.17 5.88
N LEU A 224 1.49 5.91 6.04
CA LEU A 224 0.88 4.72 5.44
C LEU A 224 0.51 3.79 6.60
N ASP A 225 -0.76 3.77 7.02
CA ASP A 225 -1.18 3.00 8.19
C ASP A 225 -2.43 2.17 7.89
N GLY A 226 -2.21 0.86 7.74
CA GLY A 226 -3.26 -0.12 7.43
C GLY A 226 -3.13 -0.74 6.02
N ASP A 227 -3.88 -1.76 5.76
CA ASP A 227 -3.82 -2.70 4.64
C ASP A 227 -4.29 -2.12 3.29
N LEU A 228 -3.51 -1.19 2.72
CA LEU A 228 -3.87 -0.39 1.55
C LEU A 228 -4.38 -1.23 0.36
N TYR A 229 -3.67 -2.32 0.05
CA TYR A 229 -3.85 -3.12 -1.19
C TYR A 229 -4.13 -4.59 -0.91
N CYS A 230 -4.64 -4.93 0.26
CA CYS A 230 -4.96 -6.32 0.60
C CYS A 230 -5.90 -6.94 -0.43
N ALA A 231 -5.53 -8.12 -0.93
CA ALA A 231 -6.23 -8.84 -1.99
C ALA A 231 -6.36 -8.08 -3.33
N VAL A 232 -5.47 -7.11 -3.63
CA VAL A 232 -5.39 -6.42 -4.94
C VAL A 232 -4.35 -7.10 -5.83
N PRO A 233 -4.74 -7.81 -6.89
CA PRO A 233 -3.81 -8.63 -7.67
C PRO A 233 -2.95 -7.84 -8.67
N SER A 234 -3.29 -6.60 -8.97
CA SER A 234 -2.58 -5.77 -9.96
C SER A 234 -1.27 -5.18 -9.45
N ILE A 235 -1.00 -5.24 -8.13
CA ILE A 235 0.16 -4.60 -7.52
C ILE A 235 1.34 -5.56 -7.49
N GLU A 236 2.34 -5.32 -8.36
CA GLU A 236 3.58 -6.09 -8.41
C GLU A 236 4.78 -5.35 -7.82
N SER A 237 4.73 -4.02 -7.78
CA SER A 237 5.80 -3.21 -7.19
C SER A 237 5.26 -1.94 -6.58
N VAL A 238 5.92 -1.47 -5.52
CA VAL A 238 5.59 -0.20 -4.85
C VAL A 238 6.87 0.59 -4.56
N VAL A 239 6.77 1.90 -4.71
CA VAL A 239 7.78 2.84 -4.22
C VAL A 239 7.19 3.59 -3.03
N VAL A 240 7.80 3.42 -1.85
CA VAL A 240 7.45 4.18 -0.65
C VAL A 240 8.07 5.57 -0.75
N PRO A 241 7.26 6.65 -0.72
CA PRO A 241 7.74 8.02 -0.96
C PRO A 241 8.72 8.55 0.09
N PRO A 242 9.52 9.60 -0.26
CA PRO A 242 10.63 10.06 0.57
C PRO A 242 10.23 10.76 1.88
N LYS A 243 8.95 11.10 2.06
CA LYS A 243 8.47 11.75 3.29
C LYS A 243 7.83 10.79 4.30
N VAL A 244 7.62 9.54 3.92
CA VAL A 244 6.97 8.54 4.80
C VAL A 244 7.80 8.33 6.06
N ARG A 245 7.14 8.48 7.21
CA ARG A 245 7.70 8.29 8.56
C ARG A 245 7.00 7.23 9.39
N ILE A 246 5.79 6.82 8.99
CA ILE A 246 4.99 5.75 9.61
C ILE A 246 4.55 4.80 8.51
N MET A 247 4.81 3.50 8.71
CA MET A 247 4.42 2.43 7.81
C MET A 247 4.06 1.19 8.62
N ARG A 248 2.76 1.00 8.94
CA ARG A 248 2.23 -0.16 9.66
C ARG A 248 1.20 -0.86 8.80
N SER A 249 1.25 -2.16 8.73
CA SER A 249 0.35 -3.01 7.93
C SER A 249 0.17 -2.57 6.46
N ALA A 250 0.95 -1.59 5.97
CA ALA A 250 0.70 -0.86 4.73
C ALA A 250 0.55 -1.76 3.50
N PHE A 251 1.24 -2.89 3.48
CA PHE A 251 1.22 -3.85 2.37
C PHE A 251 0.79 -5.25 2.83
N TYR A 252 -0.03 -5.33 3.89
CA TYR A 252 -0.59 -6.58 4.39
C TYR A 252 -1.37 -7.32 3.28
N GLY A 253 -1.05 -8.59 3.03
CA GLY A 253 -1.80 -9.46 2.14
C GLY A 253 -1.86 -9.03 0.67
N VAL A 254 -0.81 -8.39 0.15
CA VAL A 254 -0.72 -8.01 -1.27
C VAL A 254 -0.21 -9.22 -2.09
N PRO A 255 -1.09 -9.89 -2.86
CA PRO A 255 -0.80 -11.25 -3.33
C PRO A 255 0.32 -11.34 -4.37
N ASN A 256 0.51 -10.32 -5.21
CA ASN A 256 1.47 -10.34 -6.32
C ASN A 256 2.63 -9.36 -6.14
N LEU A 257 2.79 -8.77 -4.95
CA LEU A 257 3.87 -7.84 -4.66
C LEU A 257 5.23 -8.54 -4.72
N LYS A 258 6.08 -8.18 -5.67
CA LYS A 258 7.42 -8.75 -5.87
C LYS A 258 8.52 -7.84 -5.36
N LYS A 259 8.31 -6.53 -5.49
CA LYS A 259 9.36 -5.54 -5.20
C LYS A 259 8.83 -4.34 -4.42
N VAL A 260 9.59 -3.94 -3.40
CA VAL A 260 9.36 -2.70 -2.65
C VAL A 260 10.63 -1.87 -2.64
N THR A 261 10.52 -0.59 -3.01
CA THR A 261 11.62 0.37 -2.93
C THR A 261 11.27 1.45 -1.91
N ILE A 262 11.98 1.51 -0.80
CA ILE A 262 11.77 2.52 0.24
C ILE A 262 12.74 3.67 0.01
N GLN A 263 12.22 4.87 -0.31
CA GLN A 263 13.02 6.06 -0.63
C GLN A 263 13.23 6.98 0.58
N THR A 264 12.48 6.78 1.65
CA THR A 264 12.56 7.62 2.84
C THR A 264 13.76 7.25 3.72
N ASP A 265 14.40 8.26 4.30
CA ASP A 265 15.39 8.16 5.38
C ASP A 265 14.78 8.46 6.78
N LYS A 266 13.48 8.74 6.84
CA LYS A 266 12.75 9.14 8.05
C LYS A 266 12.10 7.98 8.78
N LEU A 267 12.07 6.80 8.15
CA LEU A 267 11.46 5.61 8.72
C LEU A 267 12.39 5.02 9.79
N THR A 268 11.91 4.95 11.02
CA THR A 268 12.67 4.36 12.14
C THR A 268 12.28 2.91 12.43
N GLU A 269 11.17 2.46 11.85
CA GLU A 269 10.65 1.11 12.04
C GLU A 269 10.03 0.57 10.74
N ILE A 270 10.31 -0.68 10.38
CA ILE A 270 9.41 -1.46 9.54
C ILE A 270 8.30 -1.92 10.46
N GLY A 271 7.12 -1.31 10.31
CA GLY A 271 6.03 -1.45 11.29
C GLY A 271 5.44 -2.85 11.38
N GLU A 272 4.59 -3.02 12.39
CA GLU A 272 3.86 -4.26 12.61
C GLU A 272 3.03 -4.64 11.36
N TYR A 273 3.09 -5.92 10.94
CA TYR A 273 2.43 -6.49 9.76
C TYR A 273 2.69 -5.77 8.43
N ALA A 274 3.74 -4.94 8.32
CA ALA A 274 3.96 -4.09 7.15
C ALA A 274 3.95 -4.85 5.81
N PHE A 275 4.47 -6.08 5.79
CA PHE A 275 4.53 -6.98 4.64
C PHE A 275 4.03 -8.40 4.99
N TYR A 276 3.06 -8.49 5.90
CA TYR A 276 2.48 -9.76 6.29
C TYR A 276 1.81 -10.44 5.10
N ASN A 277 2.13 -11.73 4.85
CA ASN A 277 1.52 -12.54 3.79
C ASN A 277 1.66 -11.94 2.38
N CYS A 278 2.85 -11.41 2.06
CA CYS A 278 3.23 -11.02 0.70
C CYS A 278 4.01 -12.16 0.05
N ASP A 279 3.32 -13.25 -0.32
CA ASP A 279 3.92 -14.53 -0.73
C ASP A 279 4.92 -14.40 -1.87
N ASN A 280 4.75 -13.42 -2.76
CA ASN A 280 5.59 -13.19 -3.92
C ASN A 280 6.69 -12.13 -3.71
N LEU A 281 6.86 -11.58 -2.50
CA LEU A 281 7.89 -10.57 -2.23
C LEU A 281 9.29 -11.19 -2.33
N GLU A 282 10.08 -10.70 -3.29
CA GLU A 282 11.43 -11.16 -3.59
C GLU A 282 12.50 -10.14 -3.19
N ASP A 283 12.19 -8.84 -3.36
CA ASP A 283 13.17 -7.75 -3.24
C ASP A 283 12.61 -6.57 -2.43
N ILE A 284 13.32 -6.22 -1.37
CA ILE A 284 13.05 -5.04 -0.55
C ILE A 284 14.35 -4.47 0.03
N ASN A 285 14.49 -3.14 -0.04
CA ASN A 285 15.52 -2.43 0.69
C ASN A 285 14.99 -1.90 2.04
N ILE A 286 15.69 -2.19 3.13
CA ILE A 286 15.42 -1.57 4.44
C ILE A 286 16.38 -0.40 4.61
N PRO A 287 15.90 0.85 4.84
CA PRO A 287 16.76 2.03 4.99
C PRO A 287 17.67 1.98 6.22
N ASP A 288 18.85 2.59 6.12
CA ASP A 288 19.84 2.64 7.22
C ASP A 288 19.34 3.36 8.49
N GLY A 289 18.25 4.13 8.45
CA GLY A 289 17.66 4.77 9.63
C GLY A 289 16.77 3.85 10.48
N VAL A 290 16.43 2.66 9.98
CA VAL A 290 15.52 1.73 10.66
C VAL A 290 16.24 1.08 11.84
N THR A 291 15.65 1.21 13.04
CA THR A 291 16.16 0.63 14.29
C THR A 291 15.38 -0.58 14.77
N ARG A 292 14.16 -0.77 14.23
CA ARG A 292 13.24 -1.82 14.65
C ARG A 292 12.57 -2.52 13.47
N ILE A 293 12.52 -3.85 13.51
CA ILE A 293 11.65 -4.68 12.67
C ILE A 293 10.45 -5.10 13.53
N GLY A 294 9.24 -4.70 13.15
CA GLY A 294 8.01 -4.87 13.93
C GLY A 294 7.48 -6.30 13.97
N ASN A 295 6.43 -6.51 14.79
CA ASN A 295 5.79 -7.81 14.94
C ASN A 295 5.26 -8.30 13.59
N SER A 296 5.60 -9.56 13.24
CA SER A 296 5.14 -10.20 12.00
C SER A 296 5.35 -9.36 10.73
N ALA A 297 6.34 -8.46 10.73
CA ALA A 297 6.56 -7.52 9.63
C ALA A 297 6.75 -8.20 8.27
N PHE A 298 7.39 -9.38 8.26
CA PHE A 298 7.62 -10.20 7.06
C PHE A 298 7.06 -11.62 7.20
N TYR A 299 6.04 -11.81 8.02
CA TYR A 299 5.44 -13.13 8.25
C TYR A 299 4.89 -13.72 6.93
N CYS A 300 5.17 -15.01 6.65
CA CYS A 300 4.72 -15.74 5.45
C CYS A 300 5.10 -15.05 4.12
N ASN A 301 6.35 -14.58 3.99
CA ASN A 301 6.90 -14.14 2.70
C ASN A 301 7.66 -15.29 2.04
N LEU A 302 6.93 -16.15 1.30
CA LEU A 302 7.45 -17.41 0.78
C LEU A 302 8.47 -17.26 -0.35
N SER A 303 8.50 -16.13 -1.04
CA SER A 303 9.47 -15.85 -2.11
C SER A 303 10.70 -15.08 -1.62
N LEU A 304 10.72 -14.61 -0.36
CA LEU A 304 11.83 -13.86 0.20
C LEU A 304 12.98 -14.79 0.57
N ARG A 305 14.02 -14.81 -0.28
CA ARG A 305 15.22 -15.68 -0.10
C ARG A 305 16.34 -14.99 0.64
N LYS A 306 16.39 -13.69 0.57
CA LYS A 306 17.45 -12.86 1.15
C LYS A 306 16.84 -11.55 1.62
N ILE A 307 17.38 -11.02 2.70
CA ILE A 307 17.06 -9.68 3.18
C ILE A 307 18.31 -9.07 3.80
N ASN A 308 18.55 -7.79 3.50
CA ASN A 308 19.61 -7.04 4.16
C ASN A 308 19.03 -6.29 5.35
N ILE A 309 19.44 -6.65 6.55
CA ILE A 309 19.11 -5.92 7.78
C ILE A 309 20.19 -4.87 8.00
N PRO A 310 19.87 -3.56 7.98
CA PRO A 310 20.87 -2.51 8.15
C PRO A 310 21.49 -2.50 9.55
N SER A 311 22.72 -2.00 9.66
CA SER A 311 23.48 -1.98 10.92
C SER A 311 22.84 -1.12 12.04
N SER A 312 21.88 -0.27 11.68
CA SER A 312 21.09 0.54 12.62
C SER A 312 20.05 -0.28 13.41
N VAL A 313 19.69 -1.47 12.94
CA VAL A 313 18.67 -2.30 13.62
C VAL A 313 19.20 -2.84 14.94
N THR A 314 18.43 -2.59 16.00
CA THR A 314 18.74 -3.04 17.38
C THR A 314 17.70 -4.02 17.91
N TYR A 315 16.52 -4.09 17.30
CA TYR A 315 15.37 -4.84 17.77
C TYR A 315 14.66 -5.57 16.62
N ILE A 316 14.53 -6.89 16.74
CA ILE A 316 13.74 -7.75 15.86
C ILE A 316 12.59 -8.32 16.69
N ALA A 317 11.35 -7.97 16.33
CA ALA A 317 10.16 -8.30 17.12
C ALA A 317 9.67 -9.74 16.92
N GLU A 318 8.57 -10.08 17.61
CA GLU A 318 7.95 -11.41 17.52
C GLU A 318 7.51 -11.74 16.11
N ASN A 319 7.78 -12.98 15.67
CA ASN A 319 7.41 -13.52 14.36
C ASN A 319 7.86 -12.66 13.15
N ALA A 320 8.83 -11.77 13.34
CA ALA A 320 9.20 -10.77 12.33
C ALA A 320 9.49 -11.37 10.94
N PHE A 321 10.11 -12.54 10.89
CA PHE A 321 10.46 -13.29 9.67
C PHE A 321 9.90 -14.72 9.67
N ALA A 322 8.93 -15.01 10.53
CA ALA A 322 8.39 -16.36 10.61
C ALA A 322 7.77 -16.81 9.29
N CYS A 323 7.86 -18.10 8.97
CA CYS A 323 7.37 -18.70 7.72
C CYS A 323 7.98 -18.06 6.45
N THR A 324 9.19 -17.51 6.53
CA THR A 324 9.91 -17.04 5.32
C THR A 324 10.79 -18.15 4.74
N HIS A 325 11.11 -18.05 3.46
CA HIS A 325 12.03 -18.97 2.81
C HIS A 325 13.47 -18.42 2.71
N LEU A 326 13.93 -17.68 3.71
CA LEU A 326 15.31 -17.19 3.78
C LEU A 326 16.31 -18.33 3.73
N ASP A 327 17.29 -18.26 2.81
CA ASP A 327 18.40 -19.23 2.75
C ASP A 327 19.49 -18.93 3.80
N SER A 328 19.62 -17.65 4.18
CA SER A 328 20.52 -17.18 5.24
C SER A 328 20.04 -15.88 5.85
N ILE A 329 20.44 -15.58 7.07
CA ILE A 329 20.20 -14.30 7.73
C ILE A 329 21.50 -13.75 8.33
N ASP A 330 21.71 -12.45 8.21
CA ASP A 330 22.81 -11.70 8.83
C ASP A 330 22.23 -10.75 9.87
N ILE A 331 22.46 -11.04 11.14
CA ILE A 331 22.01 -10.27 12.30
C ILE A 331 23.07 -9.25 12.64
N PRO A 332 22.80 -7.95 12.46
CA PRO A 332 23.78 -6.88 12.68
C PRO A 332 24.32 -6.83 14.13
N ALA A 333 25.54 -6.33 14.29
CA ALA A 333 26.20 -6.26 15.59
C ALA A 333 25.45 -5.42 16.66
N GLY A 334 24.58 -4.48 16.22
CA GLY A 334 23.76 -3.64 17.09
C GLY A 334 22.52 -4.33 17.65
N VAL A 335 22.14 -5.51 17.15
CA VAL A 335 20.92 -6.20 17.61
C VAL A 335 21.08 -6.72 19.04
N THR A 336 20.21 -6.27 19.92
CA THR A 336 20.20 -6.63 21.35
C THR A 336 19.02 -7.51 21.74
N PHE A 337 17.98 -7.56 20.89
CA PHE A 337 16.75 -8.29 21.16
C PHE A 337 16.24 -9.00 19.91
N ILE A 338 15.84 -10.27 20.07
CA ILE A 338 15.15 -11.09 19.06
C ILE A 338 13.92 -11.70 19.71
N GLY A 339 12.75 -11.34 19.21
CA GLY A 339 11.46 -11.75 19.73
C GLY A 339 11.14 -13.23 19.51
N ARG A 340 10.14 -13.67 20.23
CA ARG A 340 9.59 -15.04 20.14
C ARG A 340 9.23 -15.36 18.68
N GLY A 341 9.63 -16.55 18.21
CA GLY A 341 9.31 -17.03 16.88
C GLY A 341 9.81 -16.18 15.73
N ALA A 342 10.77 -15.25 15.95
CA ALA A 342 11.21 -14.30 14.92
C ALA A 342 11.63 -14.99 13.61
N PHE A 343 12.15 -16.20 13.67
CA PHE A 343 12.54 -17.05 12.54
C PHE A 343 11.85 -18.43 12.57
N TRP A 344 10.65 -18.48 13.15
CA TRP A 344 9.89 -19.73 13.25
C TRP A 344 9.47 -20.20 11.85
N LYS A 345 9.59 -21.52 11.60
CA LYS A 345 9.29 -22.13 10.28
C LYS A 345 10.03 -21.50 9.09
N CYS A 346 11.27 -21.09 9.30
CA CYS A 346 12.15 -20.73 8.20
C CYS A 346 12.83 -22.00 7.65
N ASP A 347 12.07 -22.88 6.99
CA ASP A 347 12.47 -24.25 6.61
C ASP A 347 13.65 -24.33 5.65
N ARG A 348 14.02 -23.21 5.01
CA ARG A 348 15.14 -23.13 4.08
C ARG A 348 16.41 -22.53 4.69
N LEU A 349 16.33 -22.07 5.93
CA LEU A 349 17.45 -21.40 6.60
C LEU A 349 18.59 -22.41 6.85
N LYS A 350 19.77 -22.09 6.31
CA LYS A 350 20.99 -22.92 6.41
C LYS A 350 22.12 -22.23 7.17
N LYS A 351 22.11 -20.89 7.17
CA LYS A 351 23.19 -20.09 7.75
C LYS A 351 22.60 -18.92 8.55
N VAL A 352 23.05 -18.82 9.78
CA VAL A 352 22.74 -17.67 10.65
C VAL A 352 24.05 -17.00 10.99
N TYR A 353 24.24 -15.78 10.52
CA TYR A 353 25.36 -14.93 10.90
C TYR A 353 24.89 -14.02 12.03
N SER A 354 25.41 -14.19 13.24
CA SER A 354 25.11 -13.33 14.38
C SER A 354 26.34 -12.53 14.76
N ARG A 355 26.34 -11.24 14.40
CA ARG A 355 27.48 -10.35 14.59
C ARG A 355 27.64 -9.74 15.99
N PRO A 356 26.62 -9.69 16.87
CA PRO A 356 26.80 -9.23 18.25
C PRO A 356 27.83 -10.07 19.00
N VAL A 357 28.76 -9.44 19.71
CA VAL A 357 29.73 -10.13 20.60
C VAL A 357 29.00 -10.70 21.82
N ILE A 358 28.00 -9.97 22.34
CA ILE A 358 27.08 -10.42 23.37
C ILE A 358 25.80 -10.85 22.66
N PRO A 359 25.37 -12.13 22.79
CA PRO A 359 24.21 -12.63 22.11
C PRO A 359 22.94 -11.84 22.49
N PRO A 360 22.04 -11.54 21.52
CA PRO A 360 20.75 -10.92 21.80
C PRO A 360 19.92 -11.71 22.80
N VAL A 361 19.09 -11.00 23.58
CA VAL A 361 18.14 -11.60 24.50
C VAL A 361 16.77 -11.83 23.82
N THR A 362 15.90 -12.62 24.45
CA THR A 362 14.54 -12.90 23.97
C THR A 362 13.52 -12.75 25.09
N ASN A 363 12.25 -12.60 24.72
CA ASN A 363 11.10 -12.74 25.63
C ASN A 363 10.45 -14.13 25.57
N ALA A 364 11.06 -15.08 24.89
CA ALA A 364 10.58 -16.45 24.84
C ALA A 364 10.87 -17.16 26.17
N TRP A 365 9.89 -17.88 26.71
CA TRP A 365 9.93 -18.47 28.04
C TRP A 365 10.27 -19.98 28.02
N SER A 366 10.06 -20.64 26.88
CA SER A 366 10.36 -22.04 26.64
C SER A 366 10.04 -22.46 25.19
N PRO A 367 10.59 -23.58 24.70
CA PRO A 367 10.10 -24.22 23.47
C PRO A 367 8.57 -24.49 23.55
N PRO A 368 7.79 -24.33 22.47
CA PRO A 368 8.22 -24.14 21.07
C PRO A 368 8.36 -22.68 20.62
N HIS A 369 8.49 -21.72 21.50
CA HIS A 369 8.38 -20.29 21.21
C HIS A 369 9.72 -19.56 21.12
N LEU A 370 10.84 -20.30 21.05
CA LEU A 370 12.16 -19.69 20.82
C LEU A 370 12.22 -18.96 19.48
N PRO A 371 13.12 -17.99 19.30
CA PRO A 371 13.29 -17.28 18.04
C PRO A 371 13.54 -18.16 16.83
N PHE A 372 14.27 -19.27 17.01
CA PHE A 372 14.52 -20.30 16.01
C PHE A 372 13.83 -21.61 16.39
N GLU A 373 13.28 -22.31 15.42
CA GLU A 373 12.69 -23.63 15.62
C GLU A 373 13.78 -24.71 15.86
N SER A 374 13.43 -25.82 16.53
CA SER A 374 14.35 -26.91 16.83
C SER A 374 15.06 -27.46 15.59
N ASP A 375 14.32 -27.65 14.48
CA ASP A 375 14.87 -28.19 13.24
C ASP A 375 15.92 -27.26 12.64
N ALA A 376 15.68 -25.94 12.68
CA ALA A 376 16.64 -24.94 12.24
C ALA A 376 17.91 -24.96 13.10
N THR A 377 17.79 -25.10 14.42
CA THR A 377 18.95 -25.17 15.33
C THR A 377 19.79 -26.45 15.16
N GLU A 378 19.19 -27.52 14.68
CA GLU A 378 19.91 -28.77 14.39
C GLU A 378 20.65 -28.75 13.04
N THR A 379 20.07 -28.11 12.01
CA THR A 379 20.57 -28.20 10.64
C THR A 379 21.36 -26.98 10.18
N CYS A 380 21.09 -25.81 10.77
CA CYS A 380 21.79 -24.57 10.41
C CYS A 380 23.18 -24.48 11.02
N THR A 381 24.06 -23.78 10.31
CA THR A 381 25.34 -23.32 10.87
C THR A 381 25.20 -21.91 11.41
N LEU A 382 25.49 -21.74 12.69
CA LEU A 382 25.57 -20.45 13.37
C LEU A 382 27.00 -19.92 13.31
N PHE A 383 27.17 -18.75 12.68
CA PHE A 383 28.45 -18.06 12.63
C PHE A 383 28.43 -16.91 13.65
N ILE A 384 29.45 -16.85 14.50
CA ILE A 384 29.56 -15.90 15.62
C ILE A 384 30.94 -15.24 15.68
N PRO A 385 31.11 -14.11 16.37
CA PRO A 385 32.42 -13.48 16.55
C PRO A 385 33.38 -14.38 17.33
N LYS A 386 34.65 -14.36 16.95
CA LYS A 386 35.71 -15.08 17.67
C LYS A 386 35.75 -14.74 19.16
N GLY A 387 35.85 -15.76 19.99
CA GLY A 387 35.86 -15.64 21.46
C GLY A 387 34.49 -15.53 22.11
N SER A 388 33.38 -15.51 21.33
CA SER A 388 32.02 -15.39 21.89
C SER A 388 31.30 -16.71 22.13
N ALA A 389 31.89 -17.86 21.75
CA ALA A 389 31.25 -19.16 21.82
C ALA A 389 30.66 -19.49 23.21
N LYS A 390 31.36 -19.19 24.30
CA LYS A 390 30.86 -19.43 25.65
C LYS A 390 29.56 -18.70 25.95
N ALA A 391 29.45 -17.43 25.51
CA ALA A 391 28.26 -16.60 25.71
C ALA A 391 27.09 -17.09 24.86
N TYR A 392 27.35 -17.50 23.62
CA TYR A 392 26.33 -18.02 22.72
C TYR A 392 25.79 -19.39 23.16
N CYS A 393 26.66 -20.31 23.65
CA CYS A 393 26.21 -21.57 24.20
C CYS A 393 25.39 -21.43 25.50
N ALA A 394 25.56 -20.34 26.22
CA ALA A 394 24.77 -20.02 27.43
C ALA A 394 23.52 -19.19 27.13
N SER A 395 23.31 -18.77 25.90
CA SER A 395 22.19 -17.90 25.48
C SER A 395 20.91 -18.72 25.30
N GLU A 396 19.79 -18.22 25.80
CA GLU A 396 18.47 -18.83 25.55
C GLU A 396 18.11 -18.85 24.07
N VAL A 397 18.57 -17.87 23.31
CA VAL A 397 18.27 -17.75 21.87
C VAL A 397 19.05 -18.76 21.04
N PHE A 398 20.32 -19.01 21.38
CA PHE A 398 21.27 -19.69 20.48
C PHE A 398 21.80 -21.04 21.04
N SER A 399 21.51 -21.40 22.28
CA SER A 399 22.03 -22.62 22.91
C SER A 399 21.61 -23.92 22.21
N GLY A 400 20.52 -23.88 21.41
CA GLY A 400 20.04 -25.03 20.65
C GLY A 400 20.87 -25.36 19.40
N PHE A 401 21.69 -24.45 18.90
CA PHE A 401 22.47 -24.66 17.66
C PHE A 401 23.55 -25.74 17.86
N LYS A 402 23.53 -26.77 16.99
CA LYS A 402 24.51 -27.88 17.02
C LYS A 402 25.81 -27.50 16.30
N ASN A 403 25.75 -26.67 15.30
CA ASN A 403 26.88 -26.28 14.46
C ASN A 403 27.21 -24.80 14.68
N ILE A 404 28.24 -24.53 15.49
CA ILE A 404 28.69 -23.17 15.79
C ILE A 404 30.10 -22.96 15.23
N VAL A 405 30.32 -21.89 14.51
CA VAL A 405 31.60 -21.52 13.91
C VAL A 405 31.97 -20.11 14.33
N GLU A 406 33.12 -19.91 14.95
CA GLU A 406 33.66 -18.61 15.24
C GLU A 406 34.39 -18.04 14.03
N LEU A 407 34.09 -16.77 13.71
CA LEU A 407 34.71 -16.04 12.61
C LEU A 407 35.59 -14.91 13.10
N GLU A 408 36.74 -14.75 12.46
CA GLU A 408 37.56 -13.56 12.55
C GLU A 408 36.92 -12.39 11.78
N ASP A 409 37.23 -11.13 12.10
CA ASP A 409 36.62 -9.95 11.48
C ASP A 409 36.67 -9.93 9.95
N TRP A 410 37.72 -10.48 9.36
CA TRP A 410 37.90 -10.55 7.89
C TRP A 410 37.15 -11.69 7.21
N GLN A 411 36.60 -12.65 7.94
CA GLN A 411 35.88 -13.82 7.42
C GLN A 411 34.37 -13.58 7.27
N TRP A 412 33.88 -12.47 7.83
CA TRP A 412 32.45 -12.16 7.70
C TRP A 412 32.11 -11.87 6.24
N PRO A 413 30.99 -12.40 5.73
CA PRO A 413 30.51 -11.98 4.44
C PRO A 413 30.36 -10.45 4.44
N THR A 414 30.96 -9.80 3.47
CA THR A 414 30.60 -8.40 3.18
C THR A 414 29.10 -8.43 2.95
N SER A 415 28.35 -7.63 3.70
CA SER A 415 26.88 -7.60 3.76
C SER A 415 26.27 -8.11 2.47
N ILE A 416 25.30 -9.03 2.57
CA ILE A 416 24.55 -9.53 1.41
C ILE A 416 23.82 -8.33 0.81
N SER A 417 24.56 -7.50 0.07
CA SER A 417 23.93 -6.54 -0.79
C SER A 417 23.12 -7.38 -1.75
N THR A 418 21.78 -7.29 -1.68
CA THR A 418 20.97 -7.57 -2.85
C THR A 418 21.71 -6.94 -4.01
N PRO A 419 21.93 -7.64 -5.14
CA PRO A 419 22.33 -6.95 -6.32
C PRO A 419 21.18 -6.00 -6.64
N THR A 420 21.24 -4.78 -6.14
CA THR A 420 20.60 -3.67 -6.81
C THR A 420 21.14 -3.80 -8.23
N MET A 421 20.25 -4.12 -9.17
CA MET A 421 20.56 -4.00 -10.60
C MET A 421 21.30 -2.68 -10.72
N PRO A 422 22.52 -2.67 -11.28
CA PRO A 422 23.39 -1.53 -11.17
C PRO A 422 22.76 -0.35 -11.90
N THR A 423 22.19 0.54 -11.15
CA THR A 423 22.25 1.95 -11.43
C THR A 423 23.56 2.51 -10.88
N ASP A 424 24.58 1.65 -10.72
CA ASP A 424 25.91 2.11 -10.40
C ASP A 424 26.44 2.81 -11.65
N ALA A 425 26.41 4.14 -11.57
CA ALA A 425 27.03 4.95 -12.60
C ALA A 425 28.54 4.65 -12.73
N TYR A 426 29.11 3.90 -11.78
CA TYR A 426 30.55 3.63 -11.70
C TYR A 426 30.85 2.17 -11.35
N LYS A 427 31.81 1.60 -12.07
CA LYS A 427 32.49 0.34 -11.73
C LYS A 427 33.79 0.71 -11.03
N VAL A 428 33.95 0.32 -9.75
CA VAL A 428 35.13 0.65 -8.93
C VAL A 428 35.79 -0.65 -8.48
N TYR A 429 37.08 -0.84 -8.85
CA TYR A 429 37.80 -2.07 -8.56
C TYR A 429 39.31 -1.83 -8.45
N GLY A 430 40.02 -2.74 -7.76
CA GLY A 430 41.47 -2.78 -7.68
C GLY A 430 42.06 -3.77 -8.67
N LYS A 431 43.20 -3.38 -9.33
CA LYS A 431 43.95 -4.30 -10.20
C LYS A 431 45.43 -3.88 -10.17
N ALA A 432 46.33 -4.81 -9.84
CA ALA A 432 47.79 -4.62 -9.87
C ALA A 432 48.29 -3.34 -9.16
N GLY A 433 47.82 -3.09 -7.93
CA GLY A 433 48.19 -1.90 -7.17
C GLY A 433 47.56 -0.60 -7.64
N THR A 434 46.58 -0.64 -8.51
CA THR A 434 45.89 0.53 -9.05
C THR A 434 44.40 0.45 -8.79
N LEU A 435 43.80 1.52 -8.32
CA LEU A 435 42.38 1.72 -8.21
C LEU A 435 41.81 2.18 -9.57
N HIS A 436 40.88 1.45 -10.10
CA HIS A 436 40.18 1.78 -11.35
C HIS A 436 38.77 2.23 -11.05
N ILE A 437 38.31 3.31 -11.67
CA ILE A 437 36.96 3.84 -11.62
C ILE A 437 36.50 4.07 -13.06
N GLU A 438 35.41 3.41 -13.46
CA GLU A 438 34.85 3.50 -14.81
C GLU A 438 33.36 3.86 -14.72
N THR A 439 32.88 4.79 -15.56
CA THR A 439 31.44 5.09 -15.68
C THR A 439 30.71 4.00 -16.44
N ILE A 440 29.51 3.62 -15.97
CA ILE A 440 28.63 2.66 -16.63
C ILE A 440 27.51 3.44 -17.34
N GLY A 441 27.33 3.21 -18.65
CA GLY A 441 26.20 3.77 -19.39
C GLY A 441 26.41 5.12 -20.08
N GLY A 442 27.65 5.64 -20.14
CA GLY A 442 27.96 6.87 -20.88
C GLY A 442 28.60 7.98 -20.05
N ALA A 443 28.93 9.12 -20.67
CA ALA A 443 29.51 10.26 -19.97
C ALA A 443 28.45 10.94 -19.11
N HIS A 444 28.72 11.04 -17.82
CA HIS A 444 27.99 11.86 -16.86
C HIS A 444 28.75 13.16 -16.58
N ASP A 445 28.10 14.16 -16.00
CA ASP A 445 28.79 15.33 -15.47
C ASP A 445 29.88 14.89 -14.48
N PRO A 446 31.06 15.54 -14.49
CA PRO A 446 32.17 15.13 -13.63
C PRO A 446 31.78 15.12 -12.15
N GLU A 447 31.85 13.96 -11.50
CA GLU A 447 31.60 13.84 -10.05
C GLU A 447 32.92 13.84 -9.27
N PHE A 448 32.92 14.48 -8.07
CA PHE A 448 34.05 14.46 -7.16
C PHE A 448 34.25 13.08 -6.55
N VAL A 449 35.50 12.64 -6.53
CA VAL A 449 35.94 11.38 -5.96
C VAL A 449 36.90 11.67 -4.80
N ASN A 450 36.60 11.08 -3.63
CA ASN A 450 37.50 11.04 -2.49
C ASN A 450 37.82 9.58 -2.17
N VAL A 451 39.10 9.28 -1.98
CA VAL A 451 39.58 7.96 -1.55
C VAL A 451 40.10 8.07 -0.12
N TYR A 452 39.60 7.20 0.74
CA TYR A 452 39.95 7.14 2.17
C TYR A 452 40.67 5.83 2.48
N ASN A 453 41.66 5.86 3.34
CA ASN A 453 42.27 4.68 3.94
C ASN A 453 41.36 4.13 5.08
N ILE A 454 41.76 3.00 5.68
CA ILE A 454 41.01 2.34 6.78
C ILE A 454 40.92 3.22 8.05
N ASN A 455 41.78 4.25 8.20
CA ASN A 455 41.74 5.17 9.31
C ASN A 455 40.83 6.39 9.04
N GLY A 456 40.09 6.41 7.90
CA GLY A 456 39.24 7.52 7.51
C GLY A 456 39.96 8.75 6.95
N GLN A 457 41.29 8.67 6.74
CA GLN A 457 42.06 9.76 6.16
C GLN A 457 41.94 9.77 4.65
N VAL A 458 41.77 10.94 4.05
CA VAL A 458 41.72 11.08 2.60
C VAL A 458 43.16 10.91 2.05
N VAL A 459 43.33 9.90 1.22
CA VAL A 459 44.59 9.58 0.56
C VAL A 459 44.66 10.07 -0.89
N TRP A 460 43.52 10.36 -1.49
CA TRP A 460 43.41 10.90 -2.84
C TRP A 460 42.09 11.61 -3.08
N LYS A 461 42.12 12.68 -3.93
CA LYS A 461 40.93 13.42 -4.40
C LYS A 461 41.04 13.74 -5.87
N GLY A 462 39.89 13.68 -6.61
CA GLY A 462 39.82 14.04 -8.01
C GLY A 462 38.41 14.11 -8.54
N GLN A 463 38.25 14.08 -9.88
CA GLN A 463 36.97 14.04 -10.55
C GLN A 463 36.97 12.92 -11.60
N VAL A 464 35.86 12.22 -11.75
CA VAL A 464 35.69 11.18 -12.78
C VAL A 464 34.59 11.58 -13.77
N SER A 465 34.89 11.47 -15.08
CA SER A 465 33.93 11.72 -16.16
C SER A 465 33.70 10.49 -17.05
N LYS A 466 34.73 9.65 -17.22
CA LYS A 466 34.65 8.39 -17.99
C LYS A 466 35.39 7.25 -17.33
N ARG A 467 36.70 7.38 -17.20
CA ARG A 467 37.60 6.40 -16.59
C ARG A 467 38.70 7.11 -15.85
N MET A 468 39.08 6.55 -14.72
CA MET A 468 40.19 7.05 -13.90
C MET A 468 40.97 5.89 -13.30
N GLU A 469 42.30 6.07 -13.20
CA GLU A 469 43.24 5.15 -12.59
C GLU A 469 44.04 5.88 -11.55
N VAL A 470 44.08 5.34 -10.33
CA VAL A 470 44.76 5.95 -9.20
C VAL A 470 45.70 4.91 -8.62
N PRO A 471 47.05 5.07 -8.77
CA PRO A 471 48.00 4.20 -8.11
C PRO A 471 47.99 4.46 -6.61
N LEU A 472 47.81 3.41 -5.81
CA LEU A 472 47.78 3.46 -4.36
C LEU A 472 48.54 2.26 -3.78
N PRO A 473 49.13 2.37 -2.59
CA PRO A 473 49.73 1.23 -1.90
C PRO A 473 48.75 0.07 -1.71
N GLN A 474 49.28 -1.14 -1.49
CA GLN A 474 48.44 -2.26 -1.07
C GLN A 474 47.66 -1.92 0.19
N GLY A 475 46.38 -2.25 0.20
CA GLY A 475 45.48 -1.92 1.31
C GLY A 475 44.03 -1.93 0.97
N VAL A 476 43.18 -1.61 1.94
CA VAL A 476 41.74 -1.45 1.80
C VAL A 476 41.38 0.02 1.78
N TYR A 477 40.55 0.41 0.84
CA TYR A 477 40.16 1.80 0.62
C TYR A 477 38.64 1.93 0.52
N VAL A 478 38.12 3.08 0.96
CA VAL A 478 36.76 3.52 0.69
C VAL A 478 36.79 4.63 -0.35
N VAL A 479 36.15 4.44 -1.47
CA VAL A 479 36.05 5.40 -2.57
C VAL A 479 34.66 6.03 -2.52
N LYS A 480 34.59 7.33 -2.28
CA LYS A 480 33.35 8.10 -2.28
C LYS A 480 33.21 8.89 -3.58
N ILE A 481 32.14 8.66 -4.34
CA ILE A 481 31.81 9.38 -5.58
C ILE A 481 30.43 9.99 -5.40
N GLY A 482 30.36 11.31 -5.29
CA GLY A 482 29.10 11.99 -4.93
C GLY A 482 28.54 11.49 -3.60
N LYS A 483 27.33 10.90 -3.62
CA LYS A 483 26.68 10.28 -2.45
C LYS A 483 26.99 8.78 -2.29
N ARG A 484 27.76 8.16 -3.18
CA ARG A 484 28.04 6.70 -3.23
C ARG A 484 29.39 6.36 -2.60
N ASN A 485 29.45 5.21 -1.92
CA ASN A 485 30.66 4.67 -1.32
C ASN A 485 30.97 3.29 -1.89
N TYR A 486 32.24 3.06 -2.26
CA TYR A 486 32.74 1.78 -2.77
C TYR A 486 33.92 1.33 -1.90
N LYS A 487 33.93 0.06 -1.51
CA LYS A 487 35.07 -0.54 -0.80
C LYS A 487 35.92 -1.31 -1.80
N VAL A 488 37.23 -1.04 -1.83
CA VAL A 488 38.16 -1.66 -2.76
C VAL A 488 39.38 -2.16 -2.02
N SER A 489 39.79 -3.40 -2.30
CA SER A 489 41.06 -3.96 -1.84
C SER A 489 42.06 -3.95 -2.98
N LEU A 490 43.25 -3.38 -2.73
CA LEU A 490 44.40 -3.41 -3.62
C LEU A 490 45.41 -4.44 -3.11
N THR A 491 45.62 -5.48 -3.89
CA THR A 491 46.57 -6.58 -3.64
C THR A 491 47.80 -6.40 -4.50
#